data_c05ce33088aa81e4f93d2f7bfeab2b15
#
_entry.id   c05ce33088aa81e4f93d2f7bfeab2b15
#
_cell.length_a   1.000
_cell.length_b   1.000
_cell.length_c   1.000
_cell.angle_alpha   90.00
_cell.angle_beta   90.00
_cell.angle_gamma   90.00
#
_symmetry.space_group_name_H-M   'P 1'
#
loop_
_entity.id
_entity.type
_entity.pdbx_description
1 polymer ?
#
loop_
_entity_poly.entity_id
_entity_poly.type
_entity_poly.pdbx_seq_one_letter_code
_entity_poly.pdbx_strand_id
1 'polypeptide(L)' 'MTNEPWVSVDDLAKHLGVAKDSIYRWIDHKGLPAHKIGRLWKFKLSEVDDWVRDGGASGDEPGEDGKARRR' A
#
# COMPACT_ATOMS: atom_id res chain seq x y z
N MET A 1 -8.93 10.66 -18.87
CA MET A 1 -8.28 9.93 -18.39
C MET A 1 -7.20 10.40 -17.63
N THR A 2 -6.78 9.78 -16.72
CA THR A 2 -5.86 10.26 -15.90
C THR A 2 -4.51 9.85 -16.27
N ASN A 3 -3.56 10.69 -16.08
CA ASN A 3 -2.27 10.42 -16.41
C ASN A 3 -1.49 10.31 -15.19
N GLU A 4 -1.87 9.47 -14.33
CA GLU A 4 -1.28 9.36 -13.03
C GLU A 4 0.07 8.66 -13.10
N PRO A 5 1.11 9.22 -12.51
CA PRO A 5 2.42 8.59 -12.59
C PRO A 5 2.50 7.36 -11.70
N TRP A 6 3.40 6.48 -12.05
CA TRP A 6 3.70 5.34 -11.21
C TRP A 6 4.58 5.77 -10.05
N VAL A 7 4.37 5.19 -8.90
CA VAL A 7 5.21 5.51 -7.75
C VAL A 7 5.90 4.25 -7.26
N SER A 8 7.01 4.44 -6.59
CA SER A 8 7.80 3.32 -6.09
C SER A 8 7.31 2.89 -4.73
N VAL A 9 7.87 1.80 -4.22
CA VAL A 9 7.57 1.35 -2.87
C VAL A 9 7.91 2.43 -1.85
N ASP A 10 9.04 3.09 -2.04
CA ASP A 10 9.43 4.15 -1.13
C ASP A 10 8.39 5.27 -1.11
N ASP A 11 7.96 5.67 -2.28
CA ASP A 11 6.99 6.75 -2.38
C ASP A 11 5.66 6.33 -1.77
N LEU A 12 5.27 5.09 -2.02
CA LEU A 12 4.01 4.62 -1.49
C LEU A 12 4.07 4.53 0.04
N ALA A 13 5.18 4.06 0.56
CA ALA A 13 5.32 3.96 2.01
C ALA A 13 5.20 5.33 2.65
N LYS A 14 5.78 6.33 2.02
CA LYS A 14 5.65 7.69 2.54
C LYS A 14 4.22 8.19 2.44
N HIS A 15 3.57 7.90 1.34
CA HIS A 15 2.19 8.35 1.13
C HIS A 15 1.27 7.77 2.20
N LEU A 16 1.46 6.52 2.53
CA LEU A 16 0.62 5.85 3.50
C LEU A 16 1.12 5.98 4.94
N GLY A 17 2.35 6.42 5.10
CA GLY A 17 2.92 6.56 6.43
C GLY A 17 3.25 5.23 7.07
N VAL A 18 3.70 4.28 6.29
CA VAL A 18 4.04 2.96 6.83
C VAL A 18 5.43 2.55 6.37
N ALA A 19 5.93 1.50 6.96
CA ALA A 19 7.23 0.98 6.57
C ALA A 19 7.13 0.23 5.25
N LYS A 20 8.22 0.14 4.55
CA LYS A 20 8.23 -0.60 3.29
C LYS A 20 7.90 -2.07 3.49
N ASP A 21 8.32 -2.62 4.60
CA ASP A 21 7.99 -4.01 4.90
C ASP A 21 6.49 -4.25 4.90
N SER A 22 5.74 -3.30 5.39
CA SER A 22 4.30 -3.42 5.38
C SER A 22 3.77 -3.48 3.96
N ILE A 23 4.33 -2.69 3.06
CA ILE A 23 3.90 -2.70 1.68
C ILE A 23 4.10 -4.09 1.07
N TYR A 24 5.28 -4.67 1.28
CA TYR A 24 5.55 -5.99 0.70
C TYR A 24 4.64 -7.05 1.30
N ARG A 25 4.38 -6.95 2.58
CA ARG A 25 3.51 -7.90 3.23
C ARG A 25 2.10 -7.81 2.68
N TRP A 26 1.63 -6.61 2.44
CA TRP A 26 0.29 -6.42 1.91
C TRP A 26 0.16 -6.89 0.46
N ILE A 27 1.22 -6.78 -0.31
CA ILE A 27 1.22 -7.32 -1.67
C ILE A 27 1.01 -8.83 -1.59
N ASP A 28 1.69 -9.48 -0.66
CA ASP A 28 1.61 -10.93 -0.56
C ASP A 28 0.32 -11.42 0.07
N HIS A 29 -0.19 -10.71 1.04
CA HIS A 29 -1.25 -11.27 1.87
C HIS A 29 -2.56 -10.53 1.84
N LYS A 30 -2.57 -9.31 1.40
CA LYS A 30 -3.78 -8.53 1.47
C LYS A 30 -4.29 -8.04 0.12
N GLY A 31 -3.61 -8.38 -0.93
CA GLY A 31 -4.08 -8.00 -2.25
C GLY A 31 -3.88 -6.55 -2.61
N LEU A 32 -2.88 -5.94 -2.04
CA LEU A 32 -2.58 -4.55 -2.40
C LEU A 32 -2.38 -4.44 -3.90
N PRO A 33 -3.03 -3.48 -4.55
CA PRO A 33 -2.84 -3.30 -5.99
C PRO A 33 -1.41 -2.91 -6.29
N ALA A 34 -0.70 -3.78 -6.95
CA ALA A 34 0.69 -3.57 -7.28
C ALA A 34 0.97 -4.10 -8.67
N HIS A 35 1.88 -3.46 -9.35
CA HIS A 35 2.22 -3.86 -10.72
C HIS A 35 3.73 -4.02 -10.81
N LYS A 36 4.14 -5.12 -11.41
CA LYS A 36 5.55 -5.37 -11.54
C LYS A 36 6.02 -4.85 -12.88
N ILE A 37 6.96 -3.94 -12.86
CA ILE A 37 7.49 -3.39 -14.08
C ILE A 37 8.98 -3.68 -14.07
N GLY A 38 9.38 -4.65 -14.88
CA GLY A 38 10.73 -5.13 -14.84
C GLY A 38 10.97 -5.81 -13.50
N ARG A 39 11.88 -5.30 -12.72
CA ARG A 39 12.15 -5.88 -11.44
C ARG A 39 11.57 -5.10 -10.31
N LEU A 40 10.86 -4.01 -10.61
CA LEU A 40 10.42 -3.11 -9.58
C LEU A 40 8.92 -3.16 -9.41
N TRP A 41 8.48 -3.04 -8.19
CA TRP A 41 7.07 -2.89 -7.92
C TRP A 41 6.71 -1.44 -8.07
N LYS A 42 5.62 -1.18 -8.79
CA LYS A 42 5.13 0.17 -8.98
C LYS A 42 3.65 0.21 -8.64
N PHE A 43 3.18 1.37 -8.26
CA PHE A 43 1.83 1.53 -7.77
C PHE A 43 1.19 2.76 -8.34
N LYS A 44 -0.12 2.76 -8.41
CA LYS A 44 -0.89 3.95 -8.73
C LYS A 44 -1.59 4.37 -7.45
N LEU A 45 -1.37 5.59 -7.04
CA LEU A 45 -1.91 6.05 -5.77
C LEU A 45 -3.43 5.97 -5.71
N SER A 46 -4.09 6.23 -6.81
CA SER A 46 -5.55 6.16 -6.82
C SER A 46 -6.04 4.75 -6.52
N GLU A 47 -5.36 3.77 -7.08
CA GLU A 47 -5.75 2.38 -6.84
C GLU A 47 -5.52 1.99 -5.39
N VAL A 48 -4.39 2.42 -4.86
CA VAL A 48 -4.05 2.09 -3.49
C VAL A 48 -5.00 2.79 -2.52
N ASP A 49 -5.30 4.04 -2.80
CA ASP A 49 -6.20 4.77 -1.93
C ASP A 49 -7.58 4.12 -1.90
N ASP A 50 -8.06 3.66 -3.04
CA ASP A 50 -9.33 2.96 -3.09
C ASP A 50 -9.29 1.67 -2.30
N TRP A 51 -8.18 0.94 -2.42
CA TRP A 51 -8.00 -0.29 -1.71
C TRP A 51 -8.00 -0.06 -0.19
N VAL A 52 -7.33 0.99 0.24
CA VAL A 52 -7.29 1.33 1.65
C VAL A 52 -8.68 1.74 2.13
N ARG A 53 -9.37 2.51 1.32
CA ARG A 53 -10.69 2.98 1.68
C ARG A 53 -11.67 1.84 1.81
N ASP A 54 -11.47 0.81 1.01
CA ASP A 54 -12.31 -0.38 1.08
C ASP A 54 -11.94 -1.29 2.25
N GLY A 55 -10.94 -0.93 3.03
CA GLY A 55 -10.55 -1.71 4.17
C GLY A 55 -9.47 -2.72 3.92
N GLY A 56 -8.81 -2.63 2.79
CA GLY A 56 -7.82 -3.65 2.46
C GLY A 56 -6.66 -3.71 3.43
N ALA A 57 -6.27 -2.56 3.94
CA ALA A 57 -5.13 -2.51 4.84
C ALA A 57 -5.51 -2.67 6.28
N SER A 58 -6.80 -2.75 6.58
CA SER A 58 -7.17 -2.75 7.96
C SER A 58 -7.22 -4.11 8.49
N GLY A 59 -7.51 -4.17 9.66
CA GLY A 59 -7.83 -5.32 10.11
C GLY A 59 -6.96 -6.11 10.84
N ASP A 60 -6.48 -6.95 10.33
CA ASP A 60 -5.87 -7.88 11.04
C ASP A 60 -4.45 -7.74 11.07
N GLU A 61 -3.95 -6.65 10.88
CA GLU A 61 -2.63 -6.52 10.94
C GLU A 61 -2.21 -6.51 12.29
N PRO A 62 -1.49 -7.38 12.73
CA PRO A 62 -1.19 -7.46 14.08
C PRO A 62 -0.41 -6.33 14.44
N GLY A 63 -0.70 -5.89 15.16
CA GLY A 63 -0.11 -5.08 15.53
C GLY A 63 0.66 -4.14 15.31
N GLU A 64 1.26 -4.06 14.97
CA GLU A 64 1.93 -3.24 14.90
C GLU A 64 1.41 -2.10 14.73
N ASP A 65 1.10 -1.65 14.46
CA ASP A 65 0.62 -0.56 14.24
C ASP A 65 -0.48 -0.42 14.54
N GLY A 66 -0.82 -1.07 14.75
CA GLY A 66 -1.93 -0.98 14.91
C GLY A 66 -2.18 -0.16 15.91
N LYS A 67 -1.68 -0.07 16.49
CA LYS A 67 -2.08 0.47 17.32
C LYS A 67 -2.27 1.64 17.09
N ALA A 68 -2.05 1.97 16.70
CA ALA A 68 -2.27 2.88 16.47
C ALA A 68 -3.26 3.37 15.93
N ARG A 69 -3.69 3.29 15.79
CA ARG A 69 -4.46 3.57 15.25
C ARG A 69 -5.52 3.79 15.42
N ARG A 70 -5.75 3.79 15.98
CA ARG A 70 -6.67 3.76 16.09
C ARG A 70 -7.31 4.55 16.27
N ARG A 71 -7.21 4.96 16.32
CA ARG A 71 -7.61 5.44 16.45
C ARG A 71 -7.95 5.80 16.55
#